data_d10cb38e3b4ef4e834b3c13dfddb244c
#
_entry.id   d10cb38e3b4ef4e834b3c13dfddb244c
#
_cell.length_a   1.000
_cell.length_b   1.000
_cell.length_c   1.000
_cell.angle_alpha   90.00
_cell.angle_beta   90.00
_cell.angle_gamma   90.00
#
_symmetry.space_group_name_H-M   'P 1'
#
loop_
_entity.id
_entity.type
_entity.pdbx_description
1 polymer ?
#
loop_
_entity_poly.entity_id
_entity_poly.type
_entity_poly.pdbx_seq_one_letter_code
_entity_poly.pdbx_strand_id
1 'polypeptide(L)'
;MTSFSTFNIAGSGLVAASAKLLASARNIANADTPGYAPQRANLTPAPANAGVTVSPAAQAEQGSVNLAREITELARAKTLYNANAAVVAIASDVTGTLLNILDTDRRRD
;
A
#
# COMPACT_ATOMS: atom_id res chain seq x y z
N MET A 1 -16.49 14.89 -1.28
CA MET A 1 -15.05 15.22 -1.15
C MET A 1 -14.29 14.18 -0.33
N THR A 2 -14.86 13.71 0.80
CA THR A 2 -14.21 12.70 1.65
C THR A 2 -13.99 11.34 0.98
N SER A 3 -14.89 10.88 0.11
CA SER A 3 -14.75 9.58 -0.58
C SER A 3 -13.56 9.53 -1.53
N PHE A 4 -13.33 10.58 -2.31
CA PHE A 4 -12.15 10.67 -3.19
C PHE A 4 -10.85 10.73 -2.40
N SER A 5 -10.85 11.43 -1.28
CA SER A 5 -9.71 11.46 -0.36
C SER A 5 -9.41 10.06 0.19
N THR A 6 -10.44 9.31 0.62
CA THR A 6 -10.30 7.95 1.10
C THR A 6 -9.72 7.02 0.04
N PHE A 7 -10.20 7.09 -1.20
CA PHE A 7 -9.65 6.31 -2.33
C PHE A 7 -8.18 6.62 -2.57
N ASN A 8 -7.81 7.90 -2.59
CA ASN A 8 -6.43 8.31 -2.80
C ASN A 8 -5.50 7.83 -1.69
N ILE A 9 -5.92 7.97 -0.44
CA ILE A 9 -5.16 7.53 0.72
C ILE A 9 -4.99 5.99 0.69
N ALA A 10 -6.07 5.25 0.50
CA ALA A 10 -6.04 3.80 0.44
C ALA A 10 -5.24 3.31 -0.79
N GLY A 11 -5.37 3.96 -1.93
CA GLY A 11 -4.57 3.68 -3.13
C GLY A 11 -3.08 3.87 -2.89
N SER A 12 -2.69 4.95 -2.21
CA SER A 12 -1.29 5.17 -1.84
C SER A 12 -0.78 4.10 -0.87
N GLY A 13 -1.63 3.62 0.03
CA GLY A 13 -1.32 2.50 0.92
C GLY A 13 -1.10 1.18 0.18
N LEU A 14 -1.87 0.91 -0.87
CA LEU A 14 -1.68 -0.25 -1.75
C LEU A 14 -0.33 -0.19 -2.48
N VAL A 15 0.02 0.97 -3.01
CA VAL A 15 1.32 1.20 -3.67
C VAL A 15 2.47 1.01 -2.68
N ALA A 16 2.34 1.55 -1.49
CA ALA A 16 3.33 1.39 -0.42
C ALA A 16 3.51 -0.07 0.00
N ALA A 17 2.42 -0.80 0.20
CA ALA A 17 2.46 -2.22 0.53
C ALA A 17 3.10 -3.04 -0.58
N SER A 18 2.78 -2.76 -1.84
CA SER A 18 3.40 -3.41 -3.01
C SER A 18 4.91 -3.16 -3.08
N ALA A 19 5.36 -1.94 -2.79
CA ALA A 19 6.78 -1.60 -2.75
C ALA A 19 7.53 -2.37 -1.66
N LYS A 20 6.94 -2.50 -0.47
CA LYS A 20 7.48 -3.31 0.62
C LYS A 20 7.55 -4.79 0.26
N LEU A 21 6.49 -5.34 -0.33
CA LEU A 21 6.45 -6.71 -0.82
C LEU A 21 7.58 -6.98 -1.81
N LEU A 22 7.75 -6.08 -2.79
CA LEU A 22 8.78 -6.21 -3.82
C LEU A 22 10.19 -6.14 -3.23
N ALA A 23 10.45 -5.22 -2.30
CA ALA A 23 11.74 -5.11 -1.64
C ALA A 23 12.08 -6.38 -0.87
N SER A 24 11.16 -6.88 -0.05
CA SER A 24 11.37 -8.13 0.71
C SER A 24 11.51 -9.35 -0.20
N ALA A 25 10.73 -9.44 -1.28
CA ALA A 25 10.85 -10.53 -2.25
C ALA A 25 12.22 -10.54 -2.94
N ARG A 26 12.74 -9.36 -3.33
CA ARG A 26 14.08 -9.22 -3.90
C ARG A 26 15.17 -9.61 -2.91
N ASN A 27 15.03 -9.21 -1.65
CA ASN A 27 15.98 -9.56 -0.60
C ASN A 27 16.01 -11.08 -0.37
N ILE A 28 14.86 -11.72 -0.32
CA ILE A 28 14.77 -13.18 -0.18
C ILE A 28 15.40 -13.90 -1.37
N ALA A 29 15.06 -13.44 -2.60
CA ALA A 29 15.59 -14.04 -3.83
C ALA A 29 17.12 -13.94 -3.93
N ASN A 30 17.72 -12.92 -3.33
CA ASN A 30 19.16 -12.66 -3.37
C ASN A 30 19.88 -12.95 -2.04
N ALA A 31 19.23 -13.66 -1.12
CA ALA A 31 19.80 -13.91 0.21
C ALA A 31 21.18 -14.59 0.14
N ASP A 32 21.38 -15.47 -0.83
CA ASP A 32 22.63 -16.21 -1.05
C ASP A 32 23.52 -15.57 -2.14
N THR A 33 23.15 -14.40 -2.66
CA THR A 33 23.95 -13.71 -3.68
C THR A 33 25.10 -12.96 -3.00
N PRO A 34 26.37 -13.29 -3.33
CA PRO A 34 27.51 -12.59 -2.74
C PRO A 34 27.50 -11.09 -3.04
N GLY A 35 27.72 -10.27 -2.03
CA GLY A 35 27.77 -8.81 -2.15
C GLY A 35 26.41 -8.13 -2.32
N TYR A 36 25.32 -8.86 -2.24
CA TYR A 36 23.99 -8.26 -2.28
C TYR A 36 23.68 -7.48 -1.00
N ALA A 37 23.28 -6.23 -1.17
CA ALA A 37 22.82 -5.38 -0.07
C ALA A 37 21.28 -5.38 -0.02
N PRO A 38 20.67 -5.69 1.14
CA PRO A 38 19.23 -5.66 1.29
C PRO A 38 18.64 -4.30 0.93
N GLN A 39 17.49 -4.30 0.31
CA GLN A 39 16.78 -3.08 -0.09
C GLN A 39 15.57 -2.83 0.81
N ARG A 40 15.26 -1.56 1.06
CA ARG A 40 14.09 -1.12 1.79
C ARG A 40 13.28 -0.13 0.96
N ALA A 41 11.97 -0.30 0.97
CA ALA A 41 11.09 0.72 0.42
C ALA A 41 11.08 1.94 1.36
N ASN A 42 11.41 3.11 0.82
CA ASN A 42 11.36 4.36 1.57
C ASN A 42 9.99 5.01 1.40
N LEU A 43 9.26 5.12 2.49
CA LEU A 43 7.93 5.70 2.53
C LEU A 43 7.98 7.04 3.26
N THR A 44 7.38 8.06 2.68
CA THR A 44 7.23 9.38 3.29
C THR A 44 5.77 9.81 3.29
N PRO A 45 5.31 10.55 4.30
CA PRO A 45 3.98 11.12 4.28
C PRO A 45 3.79 12.01 3.04
N ALA A 46 2.65 11.85 2.36
CA ALA A 46 2.28 12.75 1.28
C ALA A 46 1.79 14.10 1.84
N PRO A 47 2.02 15.21 1.13
CA PRO A 47 1.51 16.52 1.53
C PRO A 47 0.00 16.52 1.72
N ALA A 48 -0.51 17.41 2.59
CA ALA A 48 -1.93 17.61 2.84
C ALA A 48 -2.69 16.33 3.27
N ASN A 49 -2.02 15.43 4.01
CA ASN A 49 -2.60 14.18 4.47
C ASN A 49 -3.16 13.27 3.35
N ALA A 50 -2.56 13.35 2.16
CA ALA A 50 -2.98 12.57 0.99
C ALA A 50 -2.45 11.12 0.99
N GLY A 51 -2.03 10.61 2.15
CA GLY A 51 -1.51 9.25 2.29
C GLY A 51 0.01 9.20 2.34
N VAL A 52 0.62 8.30 1.60
CA VAL A 52 2.08 8.09 1.57
C VAL A 52 2.62 8.12 0.15
N THR A 53 3.86 8.55 0.02
CA THR A 53 4.63 8.46 -1.22
C THR A 53 5.76 7.44 -1.07
N VAL A 54 6.07 6.76 -2.15
CA VAL A 54 7.17 5.80 -2.21
C VAL A 54 8.31 6.43 -3.01
N SER A 55 9.50 6.47 -2.42
CA SER A 55 10.68 6.88 -3.15
C SER A 55 11.03 5.86 -4.24
N PRO A 56 11.32 6.29 -5.47
CA PRO A 56 11.69 5.37 -6.55
C PRO A 56 13.01 4.64 -6.30
N ALA A 57 13.86 5.15 -5.42
CA ALA A 57 15.11 4.49 -5.05
C ALA A 57 14.91 3.70 -3.75
N ALA A 58 14.98 2.38 -3.85
CA ALA A 58 15.08 1.55 -2.66
C ALA A 58 16.41 1.83 -1.97
N GLN A 59 16.36 2.11 -0.68
CA GLN A 59 17.60 2.30 0.10
C GLN A 59 18.27 0.96 0.35
N ALA A 60 19.55 0.85 -0.02
CA ALA A 60 20.36 -0.30 0.35
C ALA A 60 20.72 -0.24 1.83
N GLU A 61 20.51 -1.33 2.55
CA GLU A 61 20.95 -1.49 3.93
C GLU A 61 22.35 -2.11 3.96
N GLN A 62 23.14 -1.73 4.96
CA GLN A 62 24.41 -2.43 5.21
C GLN A 62 24.15 -3.78 5.87
N GLY A 63 24.90 -4.77 5.46
CA GLY A 63 24.85 -6.12 6.03
C GLY A 63 24.24 -7.15 5.09
N SER A 64 24.03 -8.34 5.62
CA SER A 64 23.43 -9.45 4.90
C SER A 64 21.91 -9.50 5.06
N VAL A 65 21.25 -10.25 4.17
CA VAL A 65 19.81 -10.48 4.25
C VAL A 65 19.47 -11.33 5.49
N ASN A 66 18.54 -10.87 6.29
CA ASN A 66 17.96 -11.63 7.40
C ASN A 66 16.60 -12.21 6.96
N LEU A 67 16.55 -13.48 6.63
CA LEU A 67 15.36 -14.16 6.13
C LEU A 67 14.16 -14.05 7.07
N ALA A 68 14.37 -14.18 8.38
CA ALA A 68 13.29 -14.09 9.36
C ALA A 68 12.65 -12.70 9.35
N ARG A 69 13.47 -11.64 9.25
CA ARG A 69 13.02 -10.27 9.10
C ARG A 69 12.25 -10.06 7.81
N GLU A 70 12.77 -10.55 6.69
CA GLU A 70 12.12 -10.40 5.37
C GLU A 70 10.78 -11.11 5.32
N ILE A 71 10.65 -12.31 5.86
CA ILE A 71 9.38 -13.04 5.94
C ILE A 71 8.37 -12.29 6.80
N THR A 72 8.80 -11.70 7.92
CA THR A 72 7.94 -10.87 8.77
C THR A 72 7.48 -9.60 8.04
N GLU A 73 8.38 -8.92 7.34
CA GLU A 73 8.04 -7.74 6.55
C GLU A 73 7.08 -8.10 5.40
N LEU A 74 7.26 -9.24 4.77
CA LEU A 74 6.38 -9.75 3.72
C LEU A 74 4.97 -10.01 4.26
N ALA A 75 4.86 -10.65 5.41
CA ALA A 75 3.58 -10.89 6.08
C ALA A 75 2.87 -9.59 6.48
N ARG A 76 3.62 -8.62 7.03
CA ARG A 76 3.10 -7.29 7.37
C ARG A 76 2.62 -6.53 6.14
N ALA A 77 3.39 -6.54 5.07
CA ALA A 77 3.03 -5.88 3.82
C ALA A 77 1.78 -6.50 3.18
N LYS A 78 1.65 -7.83 3.23
CA LYS A 78 0.43 -8.53 2.79
C LYS A 78 -0.79 -8.11 3.62
N THR A 79 -0.68 -8.04 4.93
CA THR A 79 -1.76 -7.58 5.81
C THR A 79 -2.14 -6.13 5.50
N LEU A 80 -1.16 -5.26 5.32
CA LEU A 80 -1.37 -3.86 4.97
C LEU A 80 -2.05 -3.71 3.60
N TYR A 81 -1.63 -4.49 2.62
CA TYR A 81 -2.26 -4.52 1.29
C TYR A 81 -3.73 -4.92 1.40
N ASN A 82 -4.02 -6.00 2.11
CA ASN A 82 -5.39 -6.50 2.28
C ASN A 82 -6.27 -5.48 3.03
N ALA A 83 -5.73 -4.82 4.05
CA ALA A 83 -6.45 -3.79 4.79
C ALA A 83 -6.81 -2.59 3.90
N ASN A 84 -5.87 -2.10 3.10
CA ASN A 84 -6.11 -1.00 2.17
C ASN A 84 -7.09 -1.40 1.05
N ALA A 85 -7.01 -2.63 0.55
CA ALA A 85 -7.95 -3.15 -0.44
C ALA A 85 -9.38 -3.22 0.14
N ALA A 86 -9.53 -3.61 1.41
CA ALA A 86 -10.81 -3.60 2.11
C ALA A 86 -11.37 -2.17 2.26
N VAL A 87 -10.54 -1.19 2.56
CA VAL A 87 -10.95 0.23 2.61
C VAL A 87 -11.46 0.70 1.26
N VAL A 88 -10.78 0.35 0.17
CA VAL A 88 -11.23 0.70 -1.19
C VAL A 88 -12.59 0.07 -1.48
N ALA A 89 -12.79 -1.20 -1.14
CA ALA A 89 -14.06 -1.89 -1.33
C ALA A 89 -15.20 -1.21 -0.56
N ILE A 90 -14.99 -0.92 0.73
CA ILE A 90 -15.99 -0.25 1.57
C ILE A 90 -16.31 1.15 1.04
N ALA A 91 -15.31 1.92 0.65
CA ALA A 91 -15.51 3.26 0.08
C ALA A 91 -16.29 3.21 -1.24
N SER A 92 -16.05 2.19 -2.05
CA SER A 92 -16.81 1.93 -3.28
C SER A 92 -18.28 1.63 -2.98
N ASP A 93 -18.56 0.76 -2.02
CA ASP A 93 -19.92 0.39 -1.61
C ASP A 93 -20.69 1.59 -1.07
N VAL A 94 -20.05 2.40 -0.22
CA VAL A 94 -20.66 3.64 0.30
C VAL A 94 -21.00 4.61 -0.82
N THR A 95 -20.09 4.80 -1.77
CA THR A 95 -20.32 5.66 -2.93
C THR A 95 -21.48 5.15 -3.80
N GLY A 96 -21.52 3.85 -4.05
CA GLY A 96 -22.61 3.22 -4.81
C GLY A 96 -23.96 3.37 -4.12
N THR A 97 -24.01 3.20 -2.81
CA THR A 97 -25.23 3.39 -2.01
C THR A 97 -25.73 4.82 -2.07
N LEU A 98 -24.83 5.81 -1.92
CA LEU A 98 -25.19 7.23 -2.03
C LEU A 98 -25.76 7.58 -3.42
N LEU A 99 -25.13 7.09 -4.48
CA LEU A 99 -25.61 7.31 -5.84
C LEU A 99 -27.01 6.69 -6.06
N ASN A 100 -27.24 5.50 -5.51
CA ASN A 100 -28.54 4.85 -5.59
C ASN A 100 -29.66 5.62 -4.85
N ILE A 101 -29.34 6.16 -3.66
CA ILE A 101 -30.26 6.99 -2.90
C ILE A 101 -30.64 8.25 -3.69
N LEU A 102 -29.65 8.93 -4.26
CA LEU A 102 -29.86 10.14 -5.06
C LEU A 102 -30.68 9.87 -6.33
N ASP A 103 -30.45 8.76 -7.00
CA ASP A 103 -31.22 8.36 -8.19
C ASP A 103 -32.68 8.01 -7.84
N THR A 104 -32.90 7.37 -6.69
CA THR A 104 -34.24 7.06 -6.20
C THR A 104 -35.03 8.30 -5.84
N ASP A 105 -34.39 9.29 -5.22
CA ASP A 105 -35.02 10.57 -4.88
C ASP A 105 -35.40 11.36 -6.14
N ARG A 106 -34.52 11.37 -7.14
CA ARG A 106 -34.76 12.04 -8.42
C ARG A 106 -35.97 11.47 -9.21
N ARG A 107 -36.26 10.17 -9.04
CA ARG A 107 -37.41 9.51 -9.72
C ARG A 107 -38.74 9.74 -9.02
N ARG A 108 -38.74 10.29 -7.83
CA ARG A 108 -39.98 10.59 -7.07
C ARG A 108 -40.54 11.96 -7.36
N ASP A 109 -39.77 12.85 -7.94
CA ASP A 109 -40.17 14.18 -8.41
C ASP A 109 -40.56 14.15 -9.89
#